data_4d69ceb05776d116c2de4399144dbdaf
#
_entry.id   4d69ceb05776d116c2de4399144dbdaf
#
_cell.length_a   1.000
_cell.length_b   1.000
_cell.length_c   1.000
_cell.angle_alpha   90.00
_cell.angle_beta   90.00
_cell.angle_gamma   90.00
#
_symmetry.space_group_name_H-M   'P 1'
#
loop_
_entity.id
_entity.type
_entity.pdbx_description
1 polymer ?
#
loop_
_entity_poly.entity_id
_entity_poly.type
_entity_poly.pdbx_seq_one_letter_code
_entity_poly.pdbx_strand_id
1 'polypeptide(L)'
;IKYYWLDAAEPETIPYHFDNLRYHMGSALEVANIYPYYYEKTVYDGLIAQGETELINLERCAWAGSQSIATLVWSGDIVSSFHSMRRQIVAGLHMAVAGIPWWTTDIGGFDFGDPNDPAFRELLVRWFQYGVFCPVFRLHGARVNSGDALEGMGYGGAPSGADNEVWSYGEEAYEILSKYLFLRERIRPYIKEQMQKC
;
A
#
# COMPACT_ATOMS: atom_id res chain seq x y z
N ILE A 1 -9.89 -7.38 -17.14
CA ILE A 1 -9.12 -6.82 -16.02
C ILE A 1 -8.58 -8.01 -15.24
N LYS A 2 -7.27 -8.02 -14.96
CA LYS A 2 -6.59 -9.15 -14.27
C LYS A 2 -5.99 -8.75 -12.92
N TYR A 3 -5.89 -7.47 -12.62
CA TYR A 3 -5.29 -6.97 -11.39
C TYR A 3 -6.31 -6.12 -10.66
N TYR A 4 -6.45 -6.37 -9.38
CA TYR A 4 -7.43 -5.70 -8.55
C TYR A 4 -6.74 -5.01 -7.37
N TRP A 5 -7.33 -3.92 -6.95
CA TRP A 5 -7.07 -3.27 -5.70
C TRP A 5 -8.25 -3.56 -4.78
N LEU A 6 -7.97 -4.32 -3.72
CA LEU A 6 -8.95 -4.80 -2.75
C LEU A 6 -8.79 -4.00 -1.46
N ASP A 7 -9.54 -2.92 -1.38
CA ASP A 7 -9.51 -2.03 -0.24
C ASP A 7 -10.54 -2.44 0.82
N ALA A 8 -10.47 -1.82 2.01
CA ALA A 8 -11.38 -2.08 3.15
C ALA A 8 -11.45 -3.56 3.60
N ALA A 9 -10.36 -4.29 3.43
CA ALA A 9 -10.26 -5.74 3.64
C ALA A 9 -10.13 -6.16 5.13
N GLU A 10 -10.24 -5.24 6.11
CA GLU A 10 -10.12 -5.54 7.56
C GLU A 10 -11.23 -6.39 8.19
N PRO A 11 -12.55 -6.31 7.91
CA PRO A 11 -13.35 -5.38 7.15
C PRO A 11 -13.53 -4.02 7.81
N GLU A 12 -13.74 -3.01 7.00
CA GLU A 12 -14.05 -1.66 7.48
C GLU A 12 -15.53 -1.52 7.80
N THR A 13 -15.90 -1.88 9.01
CA THR A 13 -17.29 -1.84 9.49
C THR A 13 -17.49 -0.78 10.55
N ILE A 14 -18.53 0.04 10.38
CA ILE A 14 -18.88 1.09 11.34
C ILE A 14 -20.27 0.78 11.92
N PRO A 15 -20.41 0.79 13.26
CA PRO A 15 -19.39 0.93 14.29
C PRO A 15 -18.54 -0.33 14.48
N TYR A 16 -17.30 -0.17 14.92
CA TYR A 16 -16.34 -1.25 15.17
C TYR A 16 -16.69 -2.04 16.47
N HIS A 17 -17.85 -2.62 16.51
CA HIS A 17 -18.31 -3.45 17.62
C HIS A 17 -18.15 -4.92 17.29
N PHE A 18 -16.93 -5.42 17.33
CA PHE A 18 -16.60 -6.81 16.96
C PHE A 18 -17.34 -7.85 17.78
N ASP A 19 -17.73 -7.54 18.99
CA ASP A 19 -18.56 -8.42 19.84
C ASP A 19 -19.99 -8.61 19.28
N ASN A 20 -20.49 -7.67 18.49
CA ASN A 20 -21.81 -7.77 17.83
C ASN A 20 -21.75 -8.35 16.42
N LEU A 21 -20.56 -8.44 15.80
CA LEU A 21 -20.41 -8.98 14.46
C LEU A 21 -20.41 -10.51 14.47
N ARG A 22 -21.09 -11.09 13.50
CA ARG A 22 -21.16 -12.53 13.28
C ARG A 22 -20.90 -12.84 11.81
N TYR A 23 -19.95 -13.72 11.57
CA TYR A 23 -19.69 -14.28 10.26
C TYR A 23 -20.25 -15.69 10.16
N HIS A 24 -20.28 -16.26 8.96
CA HIS A 24 -20.68 -17.65 8.76
C HIS A 24 -19.84 -18.62 9.61
N MET A 25 -18.57 -18.33 9.81
CA MET A 25 -17.63 -19.16 10.57
C MET A 25 -17.70 -18.96 12.09
N GLY A 26 -18.36 -17.92 12.58
CA GLY A 26 -18.43 -17.64 14.02
C GLY A 26 -18.46 -16.17 14.40
N SER A 27 -18.13 -15.88 15.64
CA SER A 27 -18.03 -14.54 16.18
C SER A 27 -16.83 -13.79 15.58
N ALA A 28 -16.98 -12.50 15.30
CA ALA A 28 -15.85 -11.68 14.85
C ALA A 28 -14.68 -11.66 15.83
N LEU A 29 -14.95 -11.75 17.15
CA LEU A 29 -13.90 -11.85 18.17
C LEU A 29 -13.00 -13.08 17.99
N GLU A 30 -13.48 -14.13 17.35
CA GLU A 30 -12.76 -15.37 17.10
C GLU A 30 -12.16 -15.42 15.68
N VAL A 31 -12.89 -14.91 14.69
CA VAL A 31 -12.57 -15.21 13.28
C VAL A 31 -12.35 -13.98 12.39
N ALA A 32 -12.44 -12.74 12.90
CA ALA A 32 -12.34 -11.55 12.04
C ALA A 32 -11.02 -11.48 11.26
N ASN A 33 -9.91 -11.90 11.87
CA ASN A 33 -8.59 -11.82 11.25
C ASN A 33 -8.44 -12.67 9.96
N ILE A 34 -9.33 -13.65 9.75
CA ILE A 34 -9.30 -14.45 8.51
C ILE A 34 -10.12 -13.81 7.37
N TYR A 35 -10.83 -12.72 7.64
CA TYR A 35 -11.66 -12.04 6.65
C TYR A 35 -10.87 -11.62 5.40
N PRO A 36 -9.71 -10.95 5.49
CA PRO A 36 -8.94 -10.55 4.31
C PRO A 36 -8.57 -11.75 3.42
N TYR A 37 -8.22 -12.87 4.00
CA TYR A 37 -7.93 -14.08 3.22
C TYR A 37 -9.13 -14.53 2.36
N TYR A 38 -10.34 -14.60 2.95
CA TYR A 38 -11.53 -15.01 2.20
C TYR A 38 -12.03 -13.95 1.23
N TYR A 39 -11.82 -12.68 1.56
CA TYR A 39 -12.15 -11.57 0.68
C TYR A 39 -11.30 -11.66 -0.61
N GLU A 40 -10.00 -11.74 -0.49
CA GLU A 40 -9.09 -11.91 -1.62
C GLU A 40 -9.34 -13.24 -2.35
N LYS A 41 -9.51 -14.34 -1.61
CA LYS A 41 -9.76 -15.66 -2.18
C LYS A 41 -10.96 -15.68 -3.11
N THR A 42 -12.01 -14.94 -2.79
CA THR A 42 -13.20 -14.83 -3.64
C THR A 42 -12.85 -14.24 -5.01
N VAL A 43 -12.03 -13.22 -5.06
CA VAL A 43 -11.55 -12.60 -6.31
C VAL A 43 -10.58 -13.53 -7.02
N TYR A 44 -9.64 -14.11 -6.30
CA TYR A 44 -8.67 -15.06 -6.83
C TYR A 44 -9.35 -16.27 -7.50
N ASP A 45 -10.27 -16.93 -6.80
CA ASP A 45 -11.02 -18.10 -7.33
C ASP A 45 -11.83 -17.72 -8.58
N GLY A 46 -12.45 -16.53 -8.58
CA GLY A 46 -13.17 -16.01 -9.74
C GLY A 46 -12.28 -15.79 -10.96
N LEU A 47 -11.07 -15.27 -10.77
CA LEU A 47 -10.10 -15.07 -11.84
C LEU A 47 -9.57 -16.41 -12.38
N ILE A 48 -9.24 -17.34 -11.50
CA ILE A 48 -8.83 -18.70 -11.89
C ILE A 48 -9.94 -19.40 -12.70
N ALA A 49 -11.18 -19.28 -12.29
CA ALA A 49 -12.33 -19.86 -13.00
C ALA A 49 -12.52 -19.23 -14.41
N GLN A 50 -12.04 -18.02 -14.64
CA GLN A 50 -12.01 -17.36 -15.94
C GLN A 50 -10.79 -17.74 -16.79
N GLY A 51 -9.88 -18.56 -16.26
CA GLY A 51 -8.68 -19.02 -16.97
C GLY A 51 -7.47 -18.09 -16.83
N GLU A 52 -7.50 -17.12 -15.91
CA GLU A 52 -6.34 -16.28 -15.63
C GLU A 52 -5.27 -17.08 -14.89
N THR A 53 -4.01 -16.92 -15.27
CA THR A 53 -2.87 -17.65 -14.70
C THR A 53 -1.78 -16.77 -14.10
N GLU A 54 -1.75 -15.50 -14.45
CA GLU A 54 -0.80 -14.52 -13.94
C GLU A 54 -1.57 -13.49 -13.11
N LEU A 55 -1.66 -13.73 -11.81
CA LEU A 55 -2.48 -12.96 -10.90
C LEU A 55 -1.60 -12.26 -9.86
N ILE A 56 -1.97 -11.04 -9.52
CA ILE A 56 -1.55 -10.34 -8.33
C ILE A 56 -2.65 -9.35 -7.95
N ASN A 57 -3.08 -9.38 -6.68
CA ASN A 57 -4.06 -8.46 -6.15
C ASN A 57 -3.41 -7.61 -5.05
N LEU A 58 -3.63 -6.31 -5.13
CA LEU A 58 -3.18 -5.37 -4.09
C LEU A 58 -4.23 -5.33 -2.98
N GLU A 59 -3.86 -5.74 -1.78
CA GLU A 59 -4.75 -5.87 -0.63
C GLU A 59 -4.22 -5.10 0.58
N ARG A 60 -5.11 -4.45 1.33
CA ARG A 60 -4.75 -3.61 2.48
C ARG A 60 -4.32 -4.42 3.70
N CYS A 61 -4.73 -5.64 3.81
CA CYS A 61 -4.29 -6.55 4.86
C CYS A 61 -4.28 -8.00 4.38
N ALA A 62 -3.64 -8.86 5.17
CA ALA A 62 -3.50 -10.27 4.84
C ALA A 62 -3.56 -11.12 6.10
N TRP A 63 -3.76 -12.40 5.94
CA TRP A 63 -3.68 -13.39 7.00
C TRP A 63 -2.81 -14.57 6.58
N ALA A 64 -2.53 -15.45 7.53
CA ALA A 64 -1.80 -16.68 7.22
C ALA A 64 -2.49 -17.47 6.10
N GLY A 65 -1.75 -17.79 5.05
CA GLY A 65 -2.27 -18.43 3.84
C GLY A 65 -2.44 -17.49 2.63
N SER A 66 -2.49 -16.17 2.84
CA SER A 66 -2.67 -15.20 1.74
C SER A 66 -1.55 -15.28 0.69
N GLN A 67 -0.34 -15.68 1.05
CA GLN A 67 0.77 -15.88 0.11
C GLN A 67 0.45 -16.92 -0.99
N SER A 68 -0.54 -17.78 -0.79
CA SER A 68 -0.92 -18.81 -1.78
C SER A 68 -1.96 -18.34 -2.81
N ILE A 69 -2.48 -17.14 -2.66
CA ILE A 69 -3.59 -16.61 -3.48
C ILE A 69 -3.25 -15.28 -4.17
N ALA A 70 -1.98 -15.07 -4.50
CA ALA A 70 -1.46 -13.93 -5.27
C ALA A 70 -1.50 -12.58 -4.53
N THR A 71 -1.41 -12.58 -3.21
CA THR A 71 -1.47 -11.38 -2.36
C THR A 71 -0.25 -10.50 -2.50
N LEU A 72 -0.49 -9.22 -2.79
CA LEU A 72 0.44 -8.10 -2.63
C LEU A 72 -0.13 -7.16 -1.58
N VAL A 73 0.60 -6.91 -0.50
CA VAL A 73 0.12 -6.10 0.62
C VAL A 73 0.71 -4.70 0.61
N TRP A 74 -0.11 -3.70 0.92
CA TRP A 74 0.37 -2.36 1.28
C TRP A 74 -0.02 -2.00 2.72
N SER A 75 0.60 -0.96 3.22
CA SER A 75 0.54 -0.58 4.63
C SER A 75 -0.73 0.18 5.08
N GLY A 76 -1.72 0.34 4.21
CA GLY A 76 -2.93 1.13 4.51
C GLY A 76 -2.68 2.64 4.52
N ASP A 77 -3.65 3.37 5.05
CA ASP A 77 -3.67 4.84 5.09
C ASP A 77 -2.79 5.35 6.23
N ILE A 78 -1.54 5.56 5.93
CA ILE A 78 -0.51 5.96 6.92
C ILE A 78 -0.17 7.43 6.82
N VAL A 79 0.06 8.06 7.96
CA VAL A 79 0.43 9.48 8.05
C VAL A 79 1.78 9.73 7.38
N SER A 80 1.89 10.82 6.63
CA SER A 80 3.11 11.29 5.99
C SER A 80 4.11 11.80 7.04
N SER A 81 4.93 10.89 7.58
CA SER A 81 5.92 11.20 8.60
C SER A 81 7.12 10.26 8.55
N PHE A 82 8.30 10.73 9.00
CA PHE A 82 9.48 9.87 9.18
C PHE A 82 9.25 8.74 10.19
N HIS A 83 8.38 8.94 11.17
CA HIS A 83 7.99 7.90 12.11
C HIS A 83 7.27 6.76 11.39
N SER A 84 6.25 7.09 10.59
CA SER A 84 5.53 6.10 9.76
C SER A 84 6.46 5.39 8.80
N MET A 85 7.30 6.13 8.07
CA MET A 85 8.28 5.54 7.15
C MET A 85 9.15 4.48 7.81
N ARG A 86 9.73 4.76 8.99
CA ARG A 86 10.54 3.79 9.71
C ARG A 86 9.75 2.54 10.09
N ARG A 87 8.50 2.70 10.51
CA ARG A 87 7.62 1.56 10.82
C ARG A 87 7.31 0.73 9.60
N GLN A 88 7.14 1.34 8.44
CA GLN A 88 6.85 0.62 7.19
C GLN A 88 8.03 -0.20 6.69
N ILE A 89 9.25 0.27 6.86
CA ILE A 89 10.45 -0.53 6.56
C ILE A 89 10.46 -1.80 7.42
N VAL A 90 10.24 -1.67 8.72
CA VAL A 90 10.18 -2.81 9.64
C VAL A 90 9.01 -3.73 9.32
N ALA A 91 7.82 -3.17 9.03
CA ALA A 91 6.64 -3.95 8.67
C ALA A 91 6.88 -4.79 7.40
N GLY A 92 7.46 -4.21 6.34
CA GLY A 92 7.78 -4.93 5.12
C GLY A 92 8.77 -6.09 5.34
N LEU A 93 9.77 -5.88 6.20
CA LEU A 93 10.70 -6.96 6.58
C LEU A 93 9.99 -8.08 7.36
N HIS A 94 9.08 -7.74 8.28
CA HIS A 94 8.30 -8.72 9.03
C HIS A 94 7.34 -9.49 8.12
N MET A 95 6.70 -8.82 7.16
CA MET A 95 5.84 -9.48 6.16
C MET A 95 6.65 -10.50 5.34
N ALA A 96 7.85 -10.13 4.90
CA ALA A 96 8.73 -11.04 4.17
C ALA A 96 9.11 -12.28 5.01
N VAL A 97 9.48 -12.08 6.29
CA VAL A 97 9.78 -13.19 7.23
C VAL A 97 8.55 -14.05 7.52
N ALA A 98 7.36 -13.47 7.53
CA ALA A 98 6.10 -14.20 7.69
C ALA A 98 5.67 -14.99 6.42
N GLY A 99 6.45 -14.91 5.33
CA GLY A 99 6.17 -15.60 4.07
C GLY A 99 5.22 -14.86 3.14
N ILE A 100 5.00 -13.56 3.36
CA ILE A 100 4.22 -12.67 2.48
C ILE A 100 5.18 -11.60 1.93
N PRO A 101 6.07 -11.93 0.99
CA PRO A 101 7.14 -11.04 0.55
C PRO A 101 6.69 -9.96 -0.43
N TRP A 102 5.53 -10.13 -1.08
CA TRP A 102 4.99 -9.14 -1.99
C TRP A 102 4.45 -7.94 -1.21
N TRP A 103 5.24 -6.88 -1.21
CA TRP A 103 5.04 -5.70 -0.37
C TRP A 103 5.18 -4.41 -1.17
N THR A 104 4.37 -3.42 -0.81
CA THR A 104 4.49 -2.04 -1.23
C THR A 104 4.10 -1.09 -0.10
N THR A 105 4.38 0.20 -0.26
CA THR A 105 3.87 1.26 0.62
C THR A 105 3.38 2.42 -0.24
N ASP A 106 2.58 3.29 0.34
CA ASP A 106 2.30 4.60 -0.22
C ASP A 106 3.52 5.49 0.00
N ILE A 107 4.29 5.71 -1.08
CA ILE A 107 5.53 6.48 -1.00
C ILE A 107 5.22 7.92 -0.63
N GLY A 108 5.79 8.36 0.49
CA GLY A 108 5.52 9.66 1.11
C GLY A 108 4.46 9.62 2.20
N GLY A 109 3.82 8.46 2.41
CA GLY A 109 2.62 8.31 3.25
C GLY A 109 1.35 8.60 2.47
N PHE A 110 0.21 8.17 3.01
CA PHE A 110 -1.11 8.41 2.41
C PHE A 110 -1.66 9.78 2.83
N ASP A 111 -1.66 10.06 4.14
CA ASP A 111 -2.31 11.25 4.68
C ASP A 111 -1.38 12.47 4.78
N PHE A 112 -1.89 13.63 4.33
CA PHE A 112 -1.41 14.96 4.69
C PHE A 112 -0.02 15.37 4.15
N GLY A 113 0.36 14.92 2.97
CA GLY A 113 1.57 15.41 2.32
C GLY A 113 1.35 16.72 1.56
N ASP A 114 2.05 17.81 1.94
CA ASP A 114 2.05 19.06 1.19
C ASP A 114 3.24 19.12 0.23
N PRO A 115 3.03 19.11 -1.09
CA PRO A 115 4.11 19.20 -2.08
C PRO A 115 4.97 20.47 -1.97
N ASN A 116 4.47 21.52 -1.32
CA ASN A 116 5.17 22.78 -1.13
C ASN A 116 5.99 22.84 0.17
N ASP A 117 5.76 21.90 1.11
CA ASP A 117 6.53 21.85 2.35
C ASP A 117 7.91 21.17 2.11
N PRO A 118 9.03 21.89 2.36
CA PRO A 118 10.37 21.31 2.22
C PRO A 118 10.59 20.07 3.10
N ALA A 119 9.98 20.01 4.29
CA ALA A 119 10.11 18.85 5.18
C ALA A 119 9.40 17.62 4.60
N PHE A 120 8.24 17.83 3.96
CA PHE A 120 7.56 16.75 3.26
C PHE A 120 8.35 16.30 2.00
N ARG A 121 8.96 17.22 1.25
CA ARG A 121 9.81 16.86 0.10
C ARG A 121 10.99 15.97 0.51
N GLU A 122 11.66 16.30 1.62
CA GLU A 122 12.71 15.45 2.19
C GLU A 122 12.17 14.06 2.54
N LEU A 123 11.04 13.98 3.25
CA LEU A 123 10.37 12.71 3.58
C LEU A 123 10.07 11.89 2.32
N LEU A 124 9.47 12.52 1.32
CA LEU A 124 9.13 11.86 0.05
C LEU A 124 10.37 11.28 -0.62
N VAL A 125 11.45 12.06 -0.72
CA VAL A 125 12.72 11.62 -1.30
C VAL A 125 13.25 10.39 -0.56
N ARG A 126 13.28 10.40 0.78
CA ARG A 126 13.76 9.25 1.57
C ARG A 126 12.87 8.03 1.42
N TRP A 127 11.56 8.23 1.39
CA TRP A 127 10.62 7.12 1.19
C TRP A 127 10.71 6.54 -0.23
N PHE A 128 10.92 7.40 -1.21
CA PHE A 128 11.14 6.99 -2.59
C PHE A 128 12.42 6.13 -2.73
N GLN A 129 13.50 6.52 -2.04
CA GLN A 129 14.74 5.73 -1.96
C GLN A 129 14.50 4.33 -1.42
N TYR A 130 13.69 4.19 -0.38
CA TYR A 130 13.26 2.89 0.13
C TYR A 130 12.38 2.14 -0.88
N GLY A 131 11.38 2.82 -1.43
CA GLY A 131 10.41 2.25 -2.35
C GLY A 131 11.03 1.62 -3.60
N VAL A 132 12.14 2.17 -4.08
CA VAL A 132 12.89 1.61 -5.23
C VAL A 132 13.28 0.15 -5.02
N PHE A 133 13.51 -0.28 -3.79
CA PHE A 133 13.88 -1.65 -3.43
C PHE A 133 12.70 -2.54 -3.03
N CYS A 134 11.50 -1.97 -2.88
CA CYS A 134 10.31 -2.77 -2.63
C CYS A 134 9.95 -3.64 -3.85
N PRO A 135 9.34 -4.81 -3.65
CA PRO A 135 8.84 -5.65 -4.74
C PRO A 135 7.97 -4.86 -5.73
N VAL A 136 7.03 -4.09 -5.23
CA VAL A 136 6.23 -3.15 -6.04
C VAL A 136 6.55 -1.72 -5.65
N PHE A 137 6.82 -0.89 -6.66
CA PHE A 137 7.19 0.51 -6.52
C PHE A 137 6.03 1.37 -6.98
N ARG A 138 5.42 2.13 -6.05
CA ARG A 138 4.15 2.80 -6.27
C ARG A 138 4.10 4.16 -5.57
N LEU A 139 3.77 5.22 -6.32
CA LEU A 139 3.34 6.50 -5.74
C LEU A 139 1.84 6.45 -5.50
N HIS A 140 1.43 6.76 -4.29
CA HIS A 140 0.03 6.91 -3.92
C HIS A 140 -0.07 7.77 -2.65
N GLY A 141 -1.18 8.47 -2.49
CA GLY A 141 -1.47 9.24 -1.28
C GLY A 141 -2.27 10.50 -1.59
N ALA A 142 -3.01 10.99 -0.60
CA ALA A 142 -3.68 12.27 -0.64
C ALA A 142 -2.64 13.38 -0.44
N ARG A 143 -2.59 14.32 -1.38
CA ARG A 143 -1.73 15.50 -1.30
C ARG A 143 -2.60 16.73 -1.12
N VAL A 144 -2.17 17.62 -0.25
CA VAL A 144 -2.89 18.86 0.06
C VAL A 144 -1.95 20.05 -0.11
N ASN A 145 -2.47 21.16 -0.64
CA ASN A 145 -1.71 22.40 -0.69
C ASN A 145 -1.80 23.12 0.66
N SER A 146 -0.72 23.75 1.08
CA SER A 146 -0.72 24.60 2.27
C SER A 146 -1.75 25.72 2.10
N GLY A 147 -2.66 25.82 3.06
CA GLY A 147 -3.77 26.79 3.06
C GLY A 147 -5.12 26.22 2.62
N ASP A 148 -5.17 25.02 2.07
CA ASP A 148 -6.43 24.32 1.91
C ASP A 148 -6.96 23.91 3.28
N ALA A 149 -8.19 24.30 3.59
CA ALA A 149 -8.80 23.95 4.86
C ALA A 149 -8.93 22.44 4.97
N LEU A 150 -8.35 21.87 6.01
CA LEU A 150 -8.51 20.46 6.37
C LEU A 150 -9.93 20.17 6.92
N GLU A 151 -10.80 21.16 6.90
CA GLU A 151 -12.20 21.04 7.31
C GLU A 151 -12.95 20.08 6.39
N GLY A 152 -13.37 18.95 6.92
CA GLY A 152 -14.13 17.94 6.21
C GLY A 152 -13.33 16.75 5.69
N MET A 153 -12.08 16.61 6.05
CA MET A 153 -11.30 15.40 5.78
C MET A 153 -11.77 14.24 6.66
N GLY A 154 -13.00 13.81 6.40
CA GLY A 154 -13.49 12.51 6.83
C GLY A 154 -13.39 11.52 5.68
N TYR A 155 -13.44 10.23 5.96
CA TYR A 155 -13.54 9.19 4.96
C TYR A 155 -14.54 9.55 3.86
N GLY A 156 -14.06 9.66 2.63
CA GLY A 156 -14.87 9.99 1.46
C GLY A 156 -15.02 11.48 1.11
N GLY A 157 -14.36 12.39 1.83
CA GLY A 157 -14.47 13.83 1.57
C GLY A 157 -13.15 14.61 1.51
N ALA A 158 -12.01 13.91 1.61
CA ALA A 158 -10.73 14.60 1.51
C ALA A 158 -10.56 15.18 0.09
N PRO A 159 -10.28 16.50 -0.05
CA PRO A 159 -9.88 17.02 -1.34
C PRO A 159 -8.55 16.38 -1.73
N SER A 160 -8.60 15.38 -2.60
CA SER A 160 -7.43 14.92 -3.34
C SER A 160 -7.22 15.91 -4.48
N GLY A 161 -6.34 16.86 -4.36
CA GLY A 161 -6.26 17.91 -5.37
C GLY A 161 -4.86 18.37 -5.67
N ALA A 162 -3.91 18.16 -4.79
CA ALA A 162 -2.53 18.47 -5.06
C ALA A 162 -1.89 17.33 -5.89
N ASP A 163 -1.04 17.73 -6.81
CA ASP A 163 -0.32 16.82 -7.70
C ASP A 163 0.60 15.88 -6.94
N ASN A 164 0.77 14.64 -7.41
CA ASN A 164 1.61 13.61 -6.78
C ASN A 164 2.59 12.93 -7.76
N GLU A 165 2.85 13.55 -8.88
CA GLU A 165 3.82 13.06 -9.85
C GLU A 165 5.24 13.46 -9.43
N VAL A 166 6.24 12.74 -9.93
CA VAL A 166 7.66 12.98 -9.56
C VAL A 166 8.16 14.41 -9.85
N TRP A 167 7.53 15.12 -10.78
CA TRP A 167 7.83 16.51 -11.12
C TRP A 167 7.10 17.56 -10.26
N SER A 168 6.20 17.13 -9.39
CA SER A 168 5.35 18.03 -8.60
C SER A 168 6.02 18.59 -7.34
N TYR A 169 7.23 18.12 -7.02
CA TYR A 169 7.92 18.39 -5.75
C TYR A 169 9.09 19.37 -5.89
N GLY A 170 9.16 20.10 -7.02
CA GLY A 170 10.23 21.04 -7.33
C GLY A 170 11.47 20.40 -7.96
N GLU A 171 12.32 21.22 -8.55
CA GLU A 171 13.43 20.78 -9.41
C GLU A 171 14.42 19.87 -8.68
N GLU A 172 14.85 20.25 -7.47
CA GLU A 172 15.79 19.44 -6.68
C GLU A 172 15.24 18.03 -6.40
N ALA A 173 14.00 17.93 -5.96
CA ALA A 173 13.36 16.64 -5.73
C ALA A 173 13.24 15.86 -7.05
N TYR A 174 12.81 16.51 -8.13
CA TYR A 174 12.68 15.88 -9.44
C TYR A 174 14.00 15.28 -9.94
N GLU A 175 15.11 15.99 -9.82
CA GLU A 175 16.42 15.47 -10.19
C GLU A 175 16.80 14.21 -9.41
N ILE A 176 16.52 14.19 -8.10
CA ILE A 176 16.79 13.04 -7.24
C ILE A 176 15.87 11.87 -7.60
N LEU A 177 14.57 12.11 -7.65
CA LEU A 177 13.57 11.08 -7.93
C LEU A 177 13.79 10.43 -9.29
N SER A 178 14.14 11.22 -10.31
CA SER A 178 14.45 10.74 -11.66
C SER A 178 15.65 9.77 -11.66
N LYS A 179 16.72 10.06 -10.91
CA LYS A 179 17.87 9.14 -10.74
C LYS A 179 17.43 7.80 -10.16
N TYR A 180 16.49 7.81 -9.20
CA TYR A 180 15.96 6.60 -8.58
C TYR A 180 14.99 5.82 -9.48
N LEU A 181 14.21 6.48 -10.34
CA LEU A 181 13.44 5.83 -11.40
C LEU A 181 14.36 5.03 -12.34
N PHE A 182 15.44 5.65 -12.83
CA PHE A 182 16.41 4.94 -13.67
C PHE A 182 17.16 3.85 -12.91
N LEU A 183 17.43 4.02 -11.62
CA LEU A 183 17.98 2.96 -10.79
C LEU A 183 16.99 1.78 -10.71
N ARG A 184 15.70 2.04 -10.47
CA ARG A 184 14.66 0.99 -10.43
C ARG A 184 14.67 0.17 -11.72
N GLU A 185 14.74 0.80 -12.89
CA GLU A 185 14.82 0.09 -14.16
C GLU A 185 16.07 -0.78 -14.28
N ARG A 186 17.22 -0.30 -13.81
CA ARG A 186 18.46 -1.09 -13.83
C ARG A 186 18.42 -2.31 -12.90
N ILE A 187 17.80 -2.19 -11.73
CA ILE A 187 17.69 -3.30 -10.76
C ILE A 187 16.44 -4.17 -10.97
N ARG A 188 15.55 -3.82 -11.90
CA ARG A 188 14.33 -4.58 -12.20
C ARG A 188 14.61 -6.07 -12.44
N PRO A 189 15.61 -6.48 -13.23
CA PRO A 189 15.92 -7.89 -13.42
C PRO A 189 16.27 -8.60 -12.11
N TYR A 190 17.05 -7.96 -11.24
CA TYR A 190 17.39 -8.49 -9.92
C TYR A 190 16.16 -8.69 -9.04
N ILE A 191 15.30 -7.65 -8.94
CA ILE A 191 14.07 -7.75 -8.15
C ILE A 191 13.18 -8.86 -8.68
N LYS A 192 12.99 -8.94 -10.02
CA LYS A 192 12.22 -10.01 -10.64
C LYS A 192 12.77 -11.40 -10.30
N GLU A 193 14.09 -11.57 -10.38
CA GLU A 193 14.74 -12.84 -10.02
C GLU A 193 14.50 -13.20 -8.55
N GLN A 194 14.63 -12.22 -7.62
CA GLN A 194 14.41 -12.51 -6.20
C GLN A 194 12.95 -12.87 -5.92
N MET A 195 12.00 -12.15 -6.52
CA MET A 195 10.57 -12.42 -6.34
C MET A 195 10.10 -13.74 -6.98
N GLN A 196 10.86 -14.29 -7.93
CA GLN A 196 10.59 -15.64 -8.47
C GLN A 196 11.03 -16.76 -7.52
N LYS A 197 11.81 -16.44 -6.49
CA LYS A 197 12.28 -17.41 -5.48
C LYS A 197 11.34 -17.48 -4.26
N CYS A 198 10.39 -16.55 -4.20
CA CYS A 198 9.36 -16.48 -3.18
C CYS A 198 8.07 -17.13 -3.67
#